data_17c0d67bc11de1914b70218aca340304
#
_entry.id   17c0d67bc11de1914b70218aca340304
#
_cell.length_a   1.000
_cell.length_b   1.000
_cell.length_c   1.000
_cell.angle_alpha   90.00
_cell.angle_beta   90.00
_cell.angle_gamma   90.00
#
_symmetry.space_group_name_H-M   'P 1'
#
loop_
_entity.id
_entity.type
_entity.pdbx_description
1 polymer ?
#
loop_
_entity_poly.entity_id
_entity_poly.type
_entity_poly.pdbx_seq_one_letter_code
_entity_poly.pdbx_strand_id
1 'polypeptide(L)'
;MSEEVLEILSIILSALLIVLGWMYSRRTEELKIMRSQLSERKHKAYADLVATFYSVFKDTKNHEQTDMKAVMSKMMDAKRDIFMYGSDEVFRAFNKWLENASQPWQFDEFLKFILSIRKDICGKTKLTADDVLLNLTQDKEELRKFKEIMKTRKRFHL
;
A
#
# COMPACT_ATOMS: atom_id res chain seq x y z
N MET A 1 -60.58 15.95 8.44
CA MET A 1 -59.85 14.68 8.31
C MET A 1 -60.13 13.93 9.59
N SER A 2 -60.77 12.77 9.53
CA SER A 2 -61.14 12.05 10.75
C SER A 2 -59.90 11.59 11.53
N GLU A 3 -59.97 11.52 12.85
CA GLU A 3 -58.85 11.07 13.70
C GLU A 3 -58.35 9.69 13.26
N GLU A 4 -59.23 8.78 12.89
CA GLU A 4 -58.92 7.46 12.35
C GLU A 4 -58.02 7.49 11.10
N VAL A 5 -58.19 8.46 10.20
CA VAL A 5 -57.34 8.61 8.98
C VAL A 5 -55.94 9.06 9.39
N LEU A 6 -55.80 9.92 10.39
CA LEU A 6 -54.49 10.35 10.88
C LEU A 6 -53.74 9.22 11.57
N GLU A 7 -54.42 8.36 12.33
CA GLU A 7 -53.80 7.17 12.97
C GLU A 7 -53.27 6.17 11.92
N ILE A 8 -54.10 5.86 10.93
CA ILE A 8 -53.72 4.95 9.85
C ILE A 8 -52.51 5.52 9.06
N LEU A 9 -52.50 6.81 8.79
CA LEU A 9 -51.42 7.50 8.08
C LEU A 9 -50.11 7.44 8.90
N SER A 10 -50.21 7.62 10.23
CA SER A 10 -49.03 7.56 11.14
C SER A 10 -48.43 6.17 11.19
N ILE A 11 -49.26 5.13 11.21
CA ILE A 11 -48.81 3.72 11.19
C ILE A 11 -48.11 3.39 9.87
N ILE A 12 -48.66 3.79 8.74
CA ILE A 12 -48.08 3.58 7.41
C ILE A 12 -46.74 4.32 7.30
N LEU A 13 -46.69 5.57 7.77
CA LEU A 13 -45.44 6.35 7.75
C LEU A 13 -44.36 5.74 8.62
N SER A 14 -44.71 5.27 9.82
CA SER A 14 -43.80 4.60 10.73
C SER A 14 -43.24 3.30 10.13
N ALA A 15 -44.12 2.49 9.51
CA ALA A 15 -43.70 1.27 8.82
C ALA A 15 -42.74 1.55 7.67
N LEU A 16 -43.03 2.59 6.86
CA LEU A 16 -42.14 3.04 5.78
C LEU A 16 -40.75 3.48 6.31
N LEU A 17 -40.70 4.25 7.38
CA LEU A 17 -39.45 4.69 7.99
C LEU A 17 -38.62 3.51 8.53
N ILE A 18 -39.25 2.50 9.11
CA ILE A 18 -38.59 1.29 9.59
C ILE A 18 -37.97 0.54 8.41
N VAL A 19 -38.71 0.32 7.31
CA VAL A 19 -38.24 -0.38 6.11
C VAL A 19 -37.09 0.38 5.46
N LEU A 20 -37.20 1.70 5.31
CA LEU A 20 -36.13 2.54 4.77
C LEU A 20 -34.87 2.52 5.66
N GLY A 21 -35.04 2.59 6.97
CA GLY A 21 -33.95 2.49 7.93
C GLY A 21 -33.23 1.14 7.85
N TRP A 22 -33.98 0.05 7.74
CA TRP A 22 -33.41 -1.28 7.58
C TRP A 22 -32.66 -1.45 6.24
N MET A 23 -33.24 -0.98 5.13
CA MET A 23 -32.57 -1.01 3.82
C MET A 23 -31.28 -0.19 3.82
N TYR A 24 -31.28 0.99 4.44
CA TYR A 24 -30.09 1.84 4.55
C TYR A 24 -29.01 1.17 5.40
N SER A 25 -29.38 0.62 6.55
CA SER A 25 -28.46 -0.11 7.44
C SER A 25 -27.80 -1.28 6.71
N ARG A 26 -28.59 -2.11 6.04
CA ARG A 26 -28.09 -3.27 5.29
C ARG A 26 -27.08 -2.87 4.20
N ARG A 27 -27.37 -1.83 3.39
CA ARG A 27 -26.43 -1.32 2.38
C ARG A 27 -25.13 -0.81 3.02
N THR A 28 -25.24 -0.14 4.15
CA THR A 28 -24.06 0.39 4.85
C THR A 28 -23.18 -0.73 5.38
N GLU A 29 -23.76 -1.81 5.88
CA GLU A 29 -23.02 -2.99 6.34
C GLU A 29 -22.33 -3.73 5.19
N GLU A 30 -23.01 -3.94 4.08
CA GLU A 30 -22.42 -4.55 2.88
C GLU A 30 -21.23 -3.74 2.38
N LEU A 31 -21.34 -2.42 2.32
CA LEU A 31 -20.24 -1.54 1.93
C LEU A 31 -19.07 -1.56 2.93
N LYS A 32 -19.33 -1.66 4.23
CA LYS A 32 -18.28 -1.81 5.25
C LYS A 32 -17.51 -3.12 5.08
N ILE A 33 -18.23 -4.23 4.86
CA ILE A 33 -17.63 -5.55 4.65
C ILE A 33 -16.75 -5.52 3.39
N MET A 34 -17.26 -5.02 2.28
CA MET A 34 -16.50 -4.91 1.02
C MET A 34 -15.24 -4.05 1.19
N ARG A 35 -15.34 -2.89 1.85
CA ARG A 35 -14.19 -2.02 2.13
C ARG A 35 -13.17 -2.69 3.05
N SER A 36 -13.63 -3.42 4.06
CA SER A 36 -12.75 -4.17 4.97
C SER A 36 -11.97 -5.25 4.23
N GLN A 37 -12.66 -6.05 3.40
CA GLN A 37 -12.02 -7.10 2.60
C GLN A 37 -11.01 -6.55 1.59
N LEU A 38 -11.36 -5.44 0.92
CA LEU A 38 -10.45 -4.77 -0.01
C LEU A 38 -9.21 -4.22 0.71
N SER A 39 -9.41 -3.61 1.88
CA SER A 39 -8.33 -3.10 2.72
C SER A 39 -7.39 -4.22 3.18
N GLU A 40 -7.94 -5.36 3.62
CA GLU A 40 -7.16 -6.51 4.05
C GLU A 40 -6.29 -7.08 2.91
N ARG A 41 -6.87 -7.27 1.73
CA ARG A 41 -6.15 -7.74 0.55
C ARG A 41 -5.04 -6.75 0.13
N LYS A 42 -5.34 -5.46 0.16
CA LYS A 42 -4.37 -4.41 -0.11
C LYS A 42 -3.20 -4.44 0.88
N HIS A 43 -3.49 -4.52 2.18
CA HIS A 43 -2.45 -4.59 3.21
C HIS A 43 -1.59 -5.84 3.06
N LYS A 44 -2.19 -6.99 2.76
CA LYS A 44 -1.47 -8.22 2.50
C LYS A 44 -0.53 -8.10 1.30
N ALA A 45 -1.03 -7.59 0.16
CA ALA A 45 -0.23 -7.38 -1.04
C ALA A 45 1.01 -6.51 -0.77
N TYR A 46 0.84 -5.42 -0.02
CA TYR A 46 1.93 -4.53 0.35
C TYR A 46 2.91 -5.19 1.35
N ALA A 47 2.41 -5.92 2.33
CA ALA A 47 3.24 -6.63 3.30
C ALA A 47 4.10 -7.71 2.63
N ASP A 48 3.51 -8.51 1.75
CA ASP A 48 4.20 -9.57 1.01
C ASP A 48 5.30 -9.00 0.11
N LEU A 49 5.04 -7.87 -0.56
CA LEU A 49 6.02 -7.18 -1.37
C LEU A 49 7.18 -6.64 -0.52
N VAL A 50 6.86 -5.90 0.55
CA VAL A 50 7.88 -5.34 1.45
C VAL A 50 8.70 -6.46 2.06
N ALA A 51 8.10 -7.57 2.51
CA ALA A 51 8.81 -8.72 3.04
C ALA A 51 9.77 -9.34 2.01
N THR A 52 9.39 -9.37 0.73
CA THR A 52 10.28 -9.83 -0.35
C THR A 52 11.53 -8.96 -0.46
N PHE A 53 11.40 -7.63 -0.39
CA PHE A 53 12.56 -6.74 -0.37
C PHE A 53 13.44 -6.94 0.85
N TYR A 54 12.85 -7.05 2.05
CA TYR A 54 13.62 -7.32 3.25
C TYR A 54 14.39 -8.64 3.17
N SER A 55 13.83 -9.68 2.57
CA SER A 55 14.55 -10.94 2.37
C SER A 55 15.77 -10.77 1.45
N VAL A 56 15.63 -10.06 0.33
CA VAL A 56 16.76 -9.77 -0.57
C VAL A 56 17.85 -8.95 0.12
N PHE A 57 17.49 -7.94 0.91
CA PHE A 57 18.45 -7.16 1.68
C PHE A 57 19.17 -8.00 2.74
N LYS A 58 18.43 -8.87 3.43
CA LYS A 58 18.99 -9.79 4.42
C LYS A 58 19.99 -10.76 3.79
N ASP A 59 19.61 -11.41 2.69
CA ASP A 59 20.48 -12.34 1.97
C ASP A 59 21.77 -11.64 1.52
N THR A 60 21.63 -10.41 0.95
CA THR A 60 22.78 -9.61 0.54
C THR A 60 23.71 -9.28 1.70
N LYS A 61 23.15 -8.93 2.87
CA LYS A 61 23.92 -8.62 4.08
C LYS A 61 24.65 -9.83 4.65
N ASN A 62 24.02 -11.00 4.58
CA ASN A 62 24.58 -12.26 5.06
C ASN A 62 25.52 -12.92 4.05
N HIS A 63 25.74 -12.34 2.86
CA HIS A 63 26.46 -12.96 1.75
C HIS A 63 25.85 -14.31 1.31
N GLU A 64 24.53 -14.47 1.50
CA GLU A 64 23.77 -15.62 1.04
C GLU A 64 23.36 -15.44 -0.41
N GLN A 65 23.20 -16.56 -1.13
CA GLN A 65 22.75 -16.53 -2.51
C GLN A 65 21.22 -16.36 -2.55
N THR A 66 20.76 -15.22 -3.09
CA THR A 66 19.34 -14.96 -3.26
C THR A 66 18.76 -15.81 -4.40
N ASP A 67 17.67 -16.51 -4.17
CA ASP A 67 16.91 -17.18 -5.23
C ASP A 67 16.18 -16.16 -6.11
N MET A 68 16.85 -15.68 -7.14
CA MET A 68 16.32 -14.68 -8.07
C MET A 68 15.05 -15.14 -8.78
N LYS A 69 14.85 -16.45 -8.99
CA LYS A 69 13.64 -17.00 -9.61
C LYS A 69 12.45 -16.84 -8.68
N ALA A 70 12.62 -17.16 -7.39
CA ALA A 70 11.59 -16.97 -6.38
C ALA A 70 11.26 -15.48 -6.18
N VAL A 71 12.29 -14.60 -6.16
CA VAL A 71 12.09 -13.15 -6.08
C VAL A 71 11.29 -12.64 -7.29
N MET A 72 11.65 -13.05 -8.50
CA MET A 72 10.94 -12.62 -9.71
C MET A 72 9.47 -13.09 -9.70
N SER A 73 9.20 -14.32 -9.29
CA SER A 73 7.81 -14.81 -9.14
C SER A 73 7.01 -13.96 -8.17
N LYS A 74 7.57 -13.68 -6.98
CA LYS A 74 6.92 -12.80 -5.98
C LYS A 74 6.70 -11.37 -6.50
N MET A 75 7.63 -10.85 -7.29
CA MET A 75 7.50 -9.54 -7.93
C MET A 75 6.35 -9.49 -8.94
N MET A 76 6.16 -10.56 -9.72
CA MET A 76 5.04 -10.66 -10.66
C MET A 76 3.70 -10.76 -9.93
N ASP A 77 3.62 -11.52 -8.84
CA ASP A 77 2.44 -11.59 -7.98
C ASP A 77 2.14 -10.22 -7.36
N ALA A 78 3.15 -9.56 -6.83
CA ALA A 78 3.02 -8.22 -6.27
C ALA A 78 2.55 -7.19 -7.31
N LYS A 79 3.04 -7.25 -8.53
CA LYS A 79 2.60 -6.39 -9.64
C LYS A 79 1.11 -6.56 -9.92
N ARG A 80 0.64 -7.81 -9.98
CA ARG A 80 -0.79 -8.12 -10.12
C ARG A 80 -1.61 -7.57 -8.96
N ASP A 81 -1.16 -7.80 -7.74
CA ASP A 81 -1.92 -7.46 -6.53
C ASP A 81 -1.95 -5.94 -6.30
N ILE A 82 -0.87 -5.22 -6.61
CA ILE A 82 -0.84 -3.75 -6.60
C ILE A 82 -1.79 -3.18 -7.66
N PHE A 83 -1.83 -3.78 -8.86
CA PHE A 83 -2.78 -3.38 -9.90
C PHE A 83 -4.24 -3.57 -9.45
N MET A 84 -4.55 -4.67 -8.77
CA MET A 84 -5.91 -5.02 -8.35
C MET A 84 -6.39 -4.27 -7.10
N TYR A 85 -5.48 -4.01 -6.15
CA TYR A 85 -5.86 -3.55 -4.81
C TYR A 85 -5.15 -2.28 -4.37
N GLY A 86 -4.05 -1.91 -5.01
CA GLY A 86 -3.27 -0.72 -4.69
C GLY A 86 -3.98 0.58 -5.09
N SER A 87 -3.59 1.69 -4.48
CA SER A 87 -4.01 3.00 -4.97
C SER A 87 -3.27 3.38 -6.24
N ASP A 88 -3.84 4.30 -7.02
CA ASP A 88 -3.21 4.84 -8.23
C ASP A 88 -1.81 5.41 -7.94
N GLU A 89 -1.63 6.05 -6.79
CA GLU A 89 -0.34 6.63 -6.39
C GLU A 89 0.72 5.54 -6.21
N VAL A 90 0.37 4.45 -5.51
CA VAL A 90 1.27 3.31 -5.30
C VAL A 90 1.56 2.58 -6.60
N PHE A 91 0.55 2.35 -7.43
CA PHE A 91 0.73 1.70 -8.74
C PHE A 91 1.67 2.49 -9.65
N ARG A 92 1.50 3.82 -9.74
CA ARG A 92 2.38 4.69 -10.53
C ARG A 92 3.80 4.73 -9.98
N ALA A 93 3.96 4.81 -8.66
CA ALA A 93 5.28 4.79 -8.02
C ALA A 93 6.00 3.47 -8.26
N PHE A 94 5.29 2.34 -8.21
CA PHE A 94 5.81 1.01 -8.51
C PHE A 94 6.30 0.91 -9.96
N ASN A 95 5.48 1.31 -10.93
CA ASN A 95 5.87 1.29 -12.34
C ASN A 95 7.08 2.19 -12.60
N LYS A 96 7.09 3.40 -12.03
CA LYS A 96 8.21 4.33 -12.18
C LYS A 96 9.51 3.75 -11.62
N TRP A 97 9.45 3.04 -10.49
CA TRP A 97 10.62 2.33 -9.96
C TRP A 97 11.09 1.23 -10.92
N LEU A 98 10.18 0.42 -11.48
CA LEU A 98 10.52 -0.64 -12.44
C LEU A 98 11.11 -0.08 -13.75
N GLU A 99 10.55 1.01 -14.28
CA GLU A 99 11.07 1.69 -15.48
C GLU A 99 12.51 2.20 -15.28
N ASN A 100 12.84 2.58 -14.06
CA ASN A 100 14.17 3.07 -13.71
C ASN A 100 15.12 1.97 -13.16
N ALA A 101 14.77 0.68 -13.31
CA ALA A 101 15.51 -0.44 -12.72
C ALA A 101 17.00 -0.51 -13.10
N SER A 102 17.38 0.03 -14.26
CA SER A 102 18.78 0.09 -14.72
C SER A 102 19.46 1.44 -14.46
N GLN A 103 18.76 2.40 -13.86
CA GLN A 103 19.26 3.76 -13.70
C GLN A 103 19.97 3.98 -12.36
N PRO A 104 20.93 4.91 -12.27
CA PRO A 104 21.60 5.24 -11.02
C PRO A 104 20.69 5.70 -9.89
N TRP A 105 19.51 6.24 -10.24
CA TRP A 105 18.50 6.72 -9.30
C TRP A 105 17.40 5.71 -8.97
N GLN A 106 17.52 4.47 -9.45
CA GLN A 106 16.58 3.38 -9.18
C GLN A 106 16.23 3.27 -7.68
N PHE A 107 17.23 3.41 -6.82
CA PHE A 107 17.03 3.29 -5.39
C PHE A 107 16.22 4.46 -4.80
N ASP A 108 16.39 5.67 -5.31
CA ASP A 108 15.56 6.81 -4.89
C ASP A 108 14.08 6.59 -5.25
N GLU A 109 13.82 6.04 -6.44
CA GLU A 109 12.45 5.71 -6.86
C GLU A 109 11.88 4.55 -6.03
N PHE A 110 12.70 3.59 -5.63
CA PHE A 110 12.33 2.54 -4.67
C PHE A 110 11.91 3.13 -3.31
N LEU A 111 12.69 4.04 -2.75
CA LEU A 111 12.35 4.68 -1.47
C LEU A 111 11.05 5.49 -1.56
N LYS A 112 10.81 6.19 -2.66
CA LYS A 112 9.55 6.90 -2.92
C LYS A 112 8.38 5.93 -3.01
N PHE A 113 8.58 4.79 -3.67
CA PHE A 113 7.57 3.74 -3.76
C PHE A 113 7.20 3.19 -2.36
N ILE A 114 8.18 2.86 -1.52
CA ILE A 114 7.92 2.41 -0.14
C ILE A 114 7.16 3.47 0.68
N LEU A 115 7.53 4.75 0.52
CA LEU A 115 6.81 5.85 1.18
C LEU A 115 5.37 5.99 0.68
N SER A 116 5.11 5.75 -0.62
CA SER A 116 3.75 5.77 -1.17
C SER A 116 2.88 4.67 -0.59
N ILE A 117 3.42 3.46 -0.42
CA ILE A 117 2.75 2.35 0.28
C ILE A 117 2.36 2.77 1.69
N ARG A 118 3.33 3.32 2.45
CA ARG A 118 3.06 3.75 3.82
C ARG A 118 2.00 4.83 3.90
N LYS A 119 2.03 5.80 2.98
CA LYS A 119 1.03 6.87 2.88
C LYS A 119 -0.35 6.30 2.59
N ASP A 120 -0.46 5.32 1.70
CA ASP A 120 -1.72 4.69 1.34
C ASP A 120 -2.32 3.85 2.50
N ILE A 121 -1.48 3.21 3.31
CA ILE A 121 -1.91 2.46 4.50
C ILE A 121 -2.30 3.38 5.65
N CYS A 122 -1.46 4.37 5.96
CA CYS A 122 -1.57 5.20 7.16
C CYS A 122 -2.30 6.53 6.91
N GLY A 123 -2.68 6.85 5.66
CA GLY A 123 -3.26 8.12 5.24
C GLY A 123 -2.26 9.27 5.19
N LYS A 124 -1.41 9.42 6.21
CA LYS A 124 -0.34 10.45 6.28
C LYS A 124 0.92 9.83 6.86
N THR A 125 2.08 10.27 6.35
CA THR A 125 3.37 9.90 6.93
C THR A 125 4.27 11.13 7.05
N LYS A 126 5.04 11.20 8.14
CA LYS A 126 6.11 12.17 8.34
C LYS A 126 7.48 11.55 8.05
N LEU A 127 7.52 10.25 7.73
CA LEU A 127 8.77 9.56 7.42
C LEU A 127 9.34 10.06 6.10
N THR A 128 10.66 10.14 6.07
CA THR A 128 11.48 10.51 4.93
C THR A 128 12.10 9.28 4.27
N ALA A 129 12.70 9.46 3.11
CA ALA A 129 13.50 8.42 2.46
C ALA A 129 14.66 7.93 3.36
N ASP A 130 15.24 8.84 4.16
CA ASP A 130 16.30 8.51 5.11
C ASP A 130 15.83 7.60 6.23
N ASP A 131 14.60 7.77 6.71
CA ASP A 131 14.01 6.91 7.73
C ASP A 131 13.76 5.49 7.18
N VAL A 132 13.30 5.38 5.95
CA VAL A 132 13.13 4.09 5.27
C VAL A 132 14.48 3.41 5.10
N LEU A 133 15.48 4.15 4.63
CA LEU A 133 16.82 3.61 4.43
C LEU A 133 17.47 3.17 5.73
N LEU A 134 17.34 3.95 6.82
CA LEU A 134 17.83 3.57 8.14
C LEU A 134 17.15 2.28 8.65
N ASN A 135 15.86 2.11 8.36
CA ASN A 135 15.14 0.90 8.72
C ASN A 135 15.63 -0.35 7.95
N LEU A 136 16.03 -0.17 6.68
CA LEU A 136 16.58 -1.25 5.85
C LEU A 136 18.01 -1.64 6.28
N THR A 137 18.87 -0.64 6.56
CA THR A 137 20.27 -0.88 6.93
C THR A 137 20.43 -1.25 8.40
N GLN A 138 19.52 -0.80 9.27
CA GLN A 138 19.55 -0.98 10.74
C GLN A 138 20.80 -0.39 11.43
N ASP A 139 21.66 0.32 10.69
CA ASP A 139 22.90 0.93 11.17
C ASP A 139 23.13 2.29 10.53
N LYS A 140 23.43 3.30 11.36
CA LYS A 140 23.71 4.67 10.91
C LYS A 140 25.00 4.78 10.11
N GLU A 141 25.99 3.96 10.41
CA GLU A 141 27.26 3.94 9.68
C GLU A 141 27.08 3.31 8.29
N GLU A 142 26.35 2.21 8.19
CA GLU A 142 25.95 1.64 6.90
C GLU A 142 25.13 2.63 6.08
N LEU A 143 24.19 3.33 6.71
CA LEU A 143 23.41 4.40 6.06
C LEU A 143 24.32 5.47 5.45
N ARG A 144 25.34 5.93 6.18
CA ARG A 144 26.27 6.94 5.69
C ARG A 144 27.07 6.44 4.49
N LYS A 145 27.65 5.26 4.58
CA LYS A 145 28.39 4.60 3.48
C LYS A 145 27.51 4.43 2.24
N PHE A 146 26.28 3.98 2.42
CA PHE A 146 25.34 3.80 1.33
C PHE A 146 25.01 5.12 0.63
N LYS A 147 24.78 6.20 1.38
CA LYS A 147 24.54 7.54 0.82
C LYS A 147 25.75 8.06 0.03
N GLU A 148 26.97 7.81 0.47
CA GLU A 148 28.18 8.19 -0.25
C GLU A 148 28.29 7.44 -1.60
N ILE A 149 28.04 6.13 -1.59
CA ILE A 149 28.02 5.31 -2.81
C ILE A 149 26.99 5.82 -3.80
N MET A 150 25.79 6.15 -3.32
CA MET A 150 24.72 6.67 -4.18
C MET A 150 25.05 8.03 -4.77
N LYS A 151 25.68 8.94 -4.01
CA LYS A 151 26.15 10.24 -4.52
C LYS A 151 27.21 10.07 -5.59
N THR A 152 28.15 9.16 -5.38
CA THR A 152 29.23 8.86 -6.34
C THR A 152 28.68 8.32 -7.65
N ARG A 153 27.75 7.35 -7.60
CA ARG A 153 27.08 6.81 -8.79
C ARG A 153 26.36 7.89 -9.61
N LYS A 154 25.65 8.81 -8.96
CA LYS A 154 24.98 9.93 -9.64
C LYS A 154 25.95 10.87 -10.37
N ARG A 155 27.20 11.04 -9.88
CA ARG A 155 28.20 11.89 -10.51
C ARG A 155 28.82 11.29 -11.77
N PHE A 156 28.89 9.97 -11.89
CA PHE A 156 29.49 9.30 -13.06
C PHE A 156 28.53 9.11 -14.22
N HIS A 157 27.24 9.44 -14.05
CA HIS A 157 26.21 9.32 -15.10
C HIS A 157 25.62 10.67 -15.56
N LEU A 158 26.24 11.78 -15.15
CA LEU A 158 26.04 13.14 -15.68
C LEU A 158 27.21 13.49 -16.62
#